data_915429c7fa65310c3b3b3b3c245e4439
#
_entry.id   915429c7fa65310c3b3b3b3c245e4439
#
_cell.length_a   1.000
_cell.length_b   1.000
_cell.length_c   1.000
_cell.angle_alpha   90.00
_cell.angle_beta   90.00
_cell.angle_gamma   90.00
#
_symmetry.space_group_name_H-M   'P 1'
#
loop_
_entity.id
_entity.type
_entity.pdbx_description
1 polymer ?
#
loop_
_entity_poly.entity_id
_entity_poly.type
_entity_poly.pdbx_seq_one_letter_code
_entity_poly.pdbx_strand_id
1 'polypeptide(L)'
;MKQFMKKAGVLLLLVILLFTLTSCHGKNAREGFTVPAELDMSREYEITFWAKNDTNKAQTDIYNKAIEDFEKLYPNVHVNIRLYTDYGRIYNDVITNIATDTTPNVCITYPDHIATYITGQNTVVPLDRLIDDPAYGLGGSKLLFDSPKREEVVPKFLNECAIGGQLYALPYMRSTEACYINRTYVEKMGYTVPDILTWDYIWEVSEAAMVKDSDGNFKVNGQQVMIPFIYKSTDNMMISILKQKNAGYSTDDGKIQIFNDDTADVMTQAYTHGRSRAFSTFKISSYPANFLNAGQSIFAIDSTAGATWMGSEAPLLDISEDQLVPFETVVRPIPQIDPENPQMISQGPSICVFGKEDPQEVLVSWLFAQFMLTNDVQIAYSETEGYVPVTLKAQNTPEYQQYLADEGTDNDAHYAIKIQAAKLLLDHTEDTFVTPVFNGSTSLRNAAGQLIEEAVKAARRKQELDVPKLFDDMNSMYRLDSVTGGQTEIAELPGEARTLIGVVIGIWVLLIAYRIYDAKKAKKKKE
;
A
#
# COMPACT_ATOMS: atom_id res chain seq x y z
N MET A 1 55.18 5.88 34.55
CA MET A 1 54.29 6.58 33.61
C MET A 1 54.04 5.78 32.31
N LYS A 2 55.06 5.39 31.51
CA LYS A 2 54.88 4.58 30.25
C LYS A 2 54.16 3.25 30.41
N GLN A 3 54.35 2.54 31.51
CA GLN A 3 53.66 1.25 31.77
C GLN A 3 52.18 1.41 32.17
N PHE A 4 51.86 2.52 32.86
CA PHE A 4 50.48 2.85 33.24
C PHE A 4 49.66 3.28 31.99
N MET A 5 50.26 4.10 31.11
CA MET A 5 49.61 4.50 29.83
C MET A 5 49.38 3.32 28.90
N LYS A 6 50.29 2.33 28.83
CA LYS A 6 50.08 1.10 28.05
C LYS A 6 48.94 0.23 28.60
N LYS A 7 48.81 0.14 29.94
CA LYS A 7 47.71 -0.61 30.57
C LYS A 7 46.36 0.11 30.40
N ALA A 8 46.31 1.43 30.49
CA ALA A 8 45.11 2.23 30.27
C ALA A 8 44.64 2.16 28.79
N GLY A 9 45.57 2.23 27.82
CA GLY A 9 45.23 2.09 26.39
C GLY A 9 44.69 0.72 26.03
N VAL A 10 45.20 -0.35 26.63
CA VAL A 10 44.66 -1.71 26.40
C VAL A 10 43.30 -1.92 27.08
N LEU A 11 43.09 -1.31 28.24
CA LEU A 11 41.78 -1.36 28.91
C LEU A 11 40.72 -0.58 28.10
N LEU A 12 41.08 0.56 27.55
CA LEU A 12 40.20 1.36 26.68
C LEU A 12 39.85 0.61 25.39
N LEU A 13 40.83 -0.05 24.76
CA LEU A 13 40.57 -0.88 23.58
C LEU A 13 39.67 -2.10 23.89
N LEU A 14 39.83 -2.74 25.04
CA LEU A 14 38.97 -3.80 25.51
C LEU A 14 37.53 -3.33 25.79
N VAL A 15 37.38 -2.12 26.36
CA VAL A 15 36.07 -1.52 26.61
C VAL A 15 35.40 -1.16 25.29
N ILE A 16 36.10 -0.55 24.34
CA ILE A 16 35.55 -0.24 23.01
C ILE A 16 35.15 -1.51 22.28
N LEU A 17 35.90 -2.59 22.38
CA LEU A 17 35.56 -3.86 21.74
C LEU A 17 34.40 -4.59 22.43
N LEU A 18 34.26 -4.48 23.76
CA LEU A 18 33.08 -4.96 24.47
C LEU A 18 31.83 -4.19 24.03
N PHE A 19 31.90 -2.88 23.85
CA PHE A 19 30.80 -2.07 23.33
C PHE A 19 30.46 -2.39 21.87
N THR A 20 31.43 -2.73 21.02
CA THR A 20 31.16 -3.16 19.64
C THR A 20 30.57 -4.56 19.55
N LEU A 21 30.88 -5.46 20.48
CA LEU A 21 30.29 -6.80 20.54
C LEU A 21 28.86 -6.79 21.13
N THR A 22 28.53 -5.82 21.98
CA THR A 22 27.15 -5.66 22.50
C THR A 22 26.25 -4.86 21.54
N SER A 23 26.81 -4.14 20.57
CA SER A 23 26.07 -3.35 19.59
C SER A 23 25.41 -4.17 18.48
N CYS A 24 25.77 -5.46 18.35
CA CYS A 24 25.19 -6.37 17.36
C CYS A 24 24.34 -7.49 17.96
N HIS A 25 23.78 -7.28 19.14
CA HIS A 25 22.66 -8.12 19.55
C HIS A 25 21.43 -7.63 18.80
N GLY A 26 21.12 -8.29 17.70
CA GLY A 26 19.73 -8.34 17.24
C GLY A 26 18.89 -8.66 18.48
N LYS A 27 17.91 -7.80 18.82
CA LYS A 27 17.04 -8.03 19.98
C LYS A 27 16.58 -9.47 19.95
N ASN A 28 16.61 -10.12 21.11
CA ASN A 28 16.04 -11.44 21.29
C ASN A 28 14.69 -11.50 20.60
N ALA A 29 14.46 -12.57 19.86
CA ALA A 29 13.17 -12.83 19.25
C ALA A 29 12.09 -12.57 20.31
N ARG A 30 11.19 -11.61 20.05
CA ARG A 30 10.07 -11.38 20.95
C ARG A 30 9.31 -12.68 21.11
N GLU A 31 8.91 -13.03 22.32
CA GLU A 31 7.99 -14.13 22.54
C GLU A 31 6.70 -13.87 21.76
N GLY A 32 6.09 -14.93 21.23
CA GLY A 32 4.81 -14.81 20.52
C GLY A 32 3.75 -14.24 21.46
N PHE A 33 2.93 -13.31 20.97
CA PHE A 33 1.87 -12.68 21.74
C PHE A 33 0.86 -13.73 22.24
N THR A 34 0.50 -13.63 23.53
CA THR A 34 -0.59 -14.40 24.15
C THR A 34 -1.63 -13.43 24.67
N VAL A 35 -2.91 -13.66 24.33
CA VAL A 35 -4.01 -12.79 24.75
C VAL A 35 -4.12 -12.83 26.28
N PRO A 36 -4.05 -11.68 26.99
CA PRO A 36 -4.28 -11.61 28.42
C PRO A 36 -5.71 -12.06 28.79
N ALA A 37 -5.86 -12.76 29.90
CA ALA A 37 -7.18 -13.21 30.37
C ALA A 37 -8.10 -12.02 30.74
N GLU A 38 -7.53 -10.93 31.23
CA GLU A 38 -8.22 -9.69 31.60
C GLU A 38 -7.40 -8.49 31.18
N LEU A 39 -8.09 -7.43 30.72
CA LEU A 39 -7.49 -6.12 30.55
C LEU A 39 -7.33 -5.45 31.92
N ASP A 40 -6.13 -4.99 32.24
CA ASP A 40 -5.87 -4.26 33.47
C ASP A 40 -6.33 -2.79 33.34
N MET A 41 -7.55 -2.51 33.78
CA MET A 41 -8.15 -1.17 33.75
C MET A 41 -7.59 -0.23 34.82
N SER A 42 -6.69 -0.68 35.70
CA SER A 42 -6.07 0.15 36.74
C SER A 42 -4.81 0.87 36.26
N ARG A 43 -4.31 0.53 35.07
CA ARG A 43 -3.11 1.09 34.46
C ARG A 43 -3.48 2.08 33.36
N GLU A 44 -2.63 3.09 33.17
CA GLU A 44 -2.67 3.99 32.02
C GLU A 44 -1.89 3.37 30.86
N TYR A 45 -2.41 3.56 29.64
CA TYR A 45 -1.79 3.12 28.40
C TYR A 45 -1.68 4.28 27.43
N GLU A 46 -0.50 4.44 26.84
CA GLU A 46 -0.27 5.34 25.72
C GLU A 46 0.03 4.52 24.48
N ILE A 47 -0.83 4.58 23.47
CA ILE A 47 -0.61 3.89 22.20
C ILE A 47 -0.47 4.89 21.06
N THR A 48 0.30 4.52 20.06
CA THR A 48 0.51 5.34 18.86
C THR A 48 -0.21 4.74 17.67
N PHE A 49 -0.94 5.59 16.96
CA PHE A 49 -1.69 5.24 15.76
C PHE A 49 -1.12 5.99 14.56
N TRP A 50 -0.64 5.26 13.52
CA TRP A 50 -0.12 5.85 12.29
C TRP A 50 -1.10 5.66 11.16
N ALA A 51 -1.50 6.77 10.53
CA ALA A 51 -2.47 6.78 9.44
C ALA A 51 -2.05 7.76 8.33
N LYS A 52 -2.60 7.58 7.14
CA LYS A 52 -2.46 8.54 6.06
C LYS A 52 -3.37 9.74 6.32
N ASN A 53 -2.81 10.94 6.16
CA ASN A 53 -3.57 12.18 6.05
C ASN A 53 -3.91 12.40 4.58
N ASP A 54 -5.17 12.32 4.21
CA ASP A 54 -5.57 12.70 2.87
C ASP A 54 -5.82 14.20 2.75
N THR A 55 -5.90 14.69 1.52
CA THR A 55 -6.34 16.06 1.21
C THR A 55 -7.78 16.31 1.65
N ASN A 56 -8.56 15.26 1.80
CA ASN A 56 -9.90 15.31 2.37
C ASN A 56 -9.84 15.41 3.91
N LYS A 57 -10.05 16.62 4.42
CA LYS A 57 -10.03 16.91 5.86
C LYS A 57 -11.02 16.06 6.67
N ALA A 58 -12.16 15.70 6.07
CA ALA A 58 -13.19 14.90 6.74
C ALA A 58 -12.64 13.57 7.26
N GLN A 59 -11.70 12.93 6.55
CA GLN A 59 -11.07 11.68 6.99
C GLN A 59 -10.26 11.85 8.28
N THR A 60 -9.54 12.97 8.41
CA THR A 60 -8.80 13.29 9.64
C THR A 60 -9.74 13.55 10.82
N ASP A 61 -10.84 14.25 10.57
CA ASP A 61 -11.83 14.54 11.61
C ASP A 61 -12.51 13.24 12.11
N ILE A 62 -12.72 12.24 11.22
CA ILE A 62 -13.23 10.92 11.59
C ILE A 62 -12.23 10.15 12.47
N TYR A 63 -10.95 10.18 12.15
CA TYR A 63 -9.92 9.56 13.02
C TYR A 63 -9.91 10.19 14.41
N ASN A 64 -9.95 11.52 14.50
CA ASN A 64 -9.97 12.21 15.78
C ASN A 64 -11.22 11.87 16.58
N LYS A 65 -12.40 11.84 15.91
CA LYS A 65 -13.66 11.45 16.56
C LYS A 65 -13.62 10.00 17.05
N ALA A 66 -13.09 9.06 16.24
CA ALA A 66 -12.95 7.66 16.64
C ALA A 66 -12.05 7.51 17.88
N ILE A 67 -10.95 8.27 17.95
CA ILE A 67 -10.07 8.32 19.11
C ILE A 67 -10.83 8.83 20.34
N GLU A 68 -11.49 9.97 20.24
CA GLU A 68 -12.28 10.53 21.34
C GLU A 68 -13.35 9.57 21.85
N ASP A 69 -14.06 8.89 20.95
CA ASP A 69 -15.12 7.96 21.32
C ASP A 69 -14.56 6.67 21.95
N PHE A 70 -13.42 6.19 21.46
CA PHE A 70 -12.71 5.06 22.07
C PHE A 70 -12.19 5.39 23.48
N GLU A 71 -11.57 6.55 23.68
CA GLU A 71 -11.06 7.00 24.97
C GLU A 71 -12.18 7.24 26.01
N LYS A 72 -13.40 7.59 25.58
CA LYS A 72 -14.59 7.66 26.48
C LYS A 72 -14.96 6.27 27.03
N LEU A 73 -14.78 5.22 26.24
CA LEU A 73 -15.07 3.84 26.64
C LEU A 73 -13.92 3.23 27.46
N TYR A 74 -12.70 3.58 27.14
CA TYR A 74 -11.47 3.15 27.80
C TYR A 74 -10.69 4.38 28.30
N PRO A 75 -11.14 5.02 29.42
CA PRO A 75 -10.58 6.31 29.85
C PRO A 75 -9.14 6.23 30.38
N ASN A 76 -8.64 5.03 30.56
CA ASN A 76 -7.24 4.74 30.92
C ASN A 76 -6.35 4.51 29.68
N VAL A 77 -6.85 4.77 28.47
CA VAL A 77 -6.11 4.63 27.22
C VAL A 77 -6.02 5.98 26.51
N HIS A 78 -4.82 6.36 26.09
CA HIS A 78 -4.57 7.55 25.28
C HIS A 78 -3.99 7.14 23.93
N VAL A 79 -4.64 7.59 22.85
CA VAL A 79 -4.26 7.28 21.46
C VAL A 79 -3.62 8.49 20.80
N ASN A 80 -2.32 8.41 20.56
CA ASN A 80 -1.56 9.45 19.90
C ASN A 80 -1.50 9.19 18.39
N ILE A 81 -2.24 9.98 17.58
CA ILE A 81 -2.23 9.84 16.13
C ILE A 81 -1.04 10.55 15.51
N ARG A 82 -0.38 9.89 14.53
CA ARG A 82 0.57 10.50 13.61
C ARG A 82 0.10 10.34 12.18
N LEU A 83 -0.05 11.46 11.49
CA LEU A 83 -0.53 11.52 10.11
C LEU A 83 0.62 11.67 9.12
N TYR A 84 0.53 10.95 8.00
CA TYR A 84 1.50 10.95 6.92
C TYR A 84 0.84 11.37 5.60
N THR A 85 1.63 11.97 4.71
CA THR A 85 1.12 12.41 3.40
C THR A 85 0.84 11.27 2.43
N ASP A 86 1.51 10.12 2.60
CA ASP A 86 1.35 8.94 1.75
C ASP A 86 1.77 7.65 2.44
N TYR A 87 1.31 6.52 1.92
CA TYR A 87 1.62 5.18 2.47
C TYR A 87 3.09 4.77 2.27
N GLY A 88 3.78 5.29 1.25
CA GLY A 88 5.21 5.02 1.05
C GLY A 88 6.07 5.61 2.16
N ARG A 89 5.69 6.78 2.69
CA ARG A 89 6.35 7.36 3.88
C ARG A 89 6.08 6.55 5.13
N ILE A 90 4.84 6.08 5.33
CA ILE A 90 4.53 5.17 6.44
C ILE A 90 5.41 3.92 6.34
N TYR A 91 5.48 3.31 5.14
CA TYR A 91 6.30 2.12 4.88
C TYR A 91 7.77 2.32 5.27
N ASN A 92 8.39 3.39 4.78
CA ASN A 92 9.80 3.68 5.05
C ASN A 92 10.06 3.96 6.53
N ASP A 93 9.17 4.72 7.19
CA ASP A 93 9.31 5.02 8.61
C ASP A 93 9.11 3.77 9.45
N VAL A 94 8.14 2.90 9.14
CA VAL A 94 7.96 1.63 9.87
C VAL A 94 9.22 0.77 9.77
N ILE A 95 9.79 0.58 8.57
CA ILE A 95 11.02 -0.22 8.40
C ILE A 95 12.16 0.35 9.26
N THR A 96 12.32 1.66 9.28
CA THR A 96 13.35 2.32 10.10
C THR A 96 13.09 2.08 11.59
N ASN A 97 11.84 2.16 12.02
CA ASN A 97 11.46 2.00 13.42
C ASN A 97 11.48 0.53 13.89
N ILE A 98 11.36 -0.45 12.98
CA ILE A 98 11.59 -1.87 13.29
C ILE A 98 13.02 -2.07 13.80
N ALA A 99 14.00 -1.47 13.14
CA ALA A 99 15.41 -1.61 13.52
C ALA A 99 15.74 -1.00 14.90
N THR A 100 14.96 -0.02 15.35
CA THR A 100 15.16 0.71 16.63
C THR A 100 14.13 0.31 17.71
N ASP A 101 13.19 -0.57 17.38
CA ASP A 101 12.10 -1.01 18.26
C ASP A 101 11.18 0.14 18.73
N THR A 102 10.91 1.05 17.82
CA THR A 102 10.05 2.22 18.03
C THR A 102 8.86 2.24 17.07
N THR A 103 8.43 1.05 16.61
CA THR A 103 7.23 0.89 15.76
C THR A 103 5.99 1.47 16.44
N PRO A 104 4.99 1.93 15.66
CA PRO A 104 3.70 2.31 16.24
C PRO A 104 3.04 1.10 16.91
N ASN A 105 1.96 1.34 17.63
CA ASN A 105 1.11 0.29 18.16
C ASN A 105 0.14 -0.22 17.11
N VAL A 106 -0.49 0.72 16.39
CA VAL A 106 -1.47 0.45 15.33
C VAL A 106 -1.09 1.24 14.08
N CYS A 107 -1.18 0.62 12.93
CA CYS A 107 -0.85 1.26 11.66
C CYS A 107 -1.86 0.91 10.57
N ILE A 108 -2.33 1.93 9.84
CA ILE A 108 -3.08 1.75 8.61
C ILE A 108 -2.09 1.69 7.44
N THR A 109 -2.06 0.55 6.72
CA THR A 109 -1.12 0.30 5.63
C THR A 109 -1.63 -0.78 4.69
N TYR A 110 -0.86 -1.13 3.68
CA TYR A 110 -1.21 -2.20 2.73
C TYR A 110 -0.62 -3.57 3.12
N PRO A 111 -1.27 -4.69 2.74
CA PRO A 111 -0.72 -6.04 2.95
C PRO A 111 0.69 -6.22 2.38
N ASP A 112 0.98 -5.67 1.20
CA ASP A 112 2.33 -5.69 0.59
C ASP A 112 3.42 -5.08 1.51
N HIS A 113 3.08 -4.02 2.23
CA HIS A 113 3.97 -3.40 3.21
C HIS A 113 4.15 -4.31 4.44
N ILE A 114 3.04 -4.88 4.94
CA ILE A 114 3.04 -5.78 6.09
C ILE A 114 3.93 -7.00 5.82
N ALA A 115 3.92 -7.53 4.60
CA ALA A 115 4.78 -8.65 4.21
C ALA A 115 6.28 -8.36 4.43
N THR A 116 6.69 -7.11 4.29
CA THR A 116 8.05 -6.70 4.64
C THR A 116 8.23 -6.55 6.16
N TYR A 117 7.23 -6.02 6.87
CA TYR A 117 7.32 -5.81 8.32
C TYR A 117 7.44 -7.12 9.11
N ILE A 118 6.76 -8.18 8.65
CA ILE A 118 6.80 -9.51 9.30
C ILE A 118 8.13 -10.26 9.13
N THR A 119 9.06 -9.75 8.31
CA THR A 119 10.42 -10.32 8.23
C THR A 119 11.20 -10.14 9.54
N GLY A 120 10.83 -9.17 10.37
CA GLY A 120 11.26 -9.08 11.75
C GLY A 120 10.48 -10.06 12.63
N GLN A 121 11.16 -10.80 13.49
CA GLN A 121 10.54 -11.81 14.35
C GLN A 121 9.53 -11.16 15.31
N ASN A 122 8.24 -11.55 15.24
CA ASN A 122 7.14 -11.03 16.06
C ASN A 122 6.97 -9.50 16.01
N THR A 123 7.34 -8.86 14.91
CA THR A 123 7.18 -7.41 14.73
C THR A 123 5.72 -7.02 14.58
N VAL A 124 4.98 -7.76 13.75
CA VAL A 124 3.53 -7.61 13.59
C VAL A 124 2.85 -8.81 14.24
N VAL A 125 1.77 -8.55 14.95
CA VAL A 125 1.02 -9.59 15.68
C VAL A 125 0.18 -10.40 14.69
N PRO A 126 0.30 -11.74 14.65
CA PRO A 126 -0.67 -12.59 13.97
C PRO A 126 -2.03 -12.48 14.65
N LEU A 127 -3.07 -12.17 13.89
CA LEU A 127 -4.38 -11.81 14.46
C LEU A 127 -5.35 -12.99 14.62
N ASP A 128 -5.03 -14.17 14.10
CA ASP A 128 -5.96 -15.32 14.09
C ASP A 128 -6.51 -15.62 15.49
N ARG A 129 -5.63 -15.70 16.51
CA ARG A 129 -6.05 -15.96 17.90
C ARG A 129 -6.79 -14.79 18.52
N LEU A 130 -6.45 -13.56 18.14
CA LEU A 130 -7.14 -12.36 18.61
C LEU A 130 -8.54 -12.28 18.03
N ILE A 131 -8.68 -12.49 16.72
CA ILE A 131 -9.98 -12.47 16.03
C ILE A 131 -10.97 -13.44 16.66
N ASP A 132 -10.51 -14.65 17.00
CA ASP A 132 -11.36 -15.73 17.50
C ASP A 132 -11.43 -15.77 19.05
N ASP A 133 -10.83 -14.81 19.77
CA ASP A 133 -10.88 -14.76 21.23
C ASP A 133 -12.31 -14.45 21.71
N PRO A 134 -12.91 -15.30 22.60
CA PRO A 134 -14.31 -15.12 23.01
C PRO A 134 -14.55 -13.89 23.90
N ALA A 135 -13.50 -13.35 24.51
CA ALA A 135 -13.59 -12.19 25.40
C ALA A 135 -13.31 -10.88 24.67
N TYR A 136 -12.20 -10.83 23.93
CA TYR A 136 -11.66 -9.61 23.33
C TYR A 136 -11.56 -9.68 21.79
N GLY A 137 -12.00 -10.78 21.18
CA GLY A 137 -12.02 -10.93 19.72
C GLY A 137 -13.15 -10.16 19.07
N LEU A 138 -13.33 -10.37 17.76
CA LEU A 138 -14.43 -9.76 17.04
C LEU A 138 -15.79 -10.20 17.60
N GLY A 139 -16.62 -9.25 18.04
CA GLY A 139 -17.87 -9.52 18.75
C GLY A 139 -17.68 -10.09 20.16
N GLY A 140 -16.50 -9.95 20.75
CA GLY A 140 -16.14 -10.51 22.06
C GLY A 140 -16.98 -9.98 23.22
N SER A 141 -17.15 -10.83 24.25
CA SER A 141 -18.11 -10.58 25.34
C SER A 141 -17.67 -9.51 26.35
N LYS A 142 -16.38 -9.10 26.34
CA LYS A 142 -15.82 -8.08 27.25
C LYS A 142 -15.56 -6.73 26.55
N LEU A 143 -15.96 -6.57 25.31
CA LEU A 143 -15.84 -5.32 24.59
C LEU A 143 -16.83 -4.28 25.13
N LEU A 144 -16.40 -3.02 25.21
CA LEU A 144 -17.24 -1.89 25.62
C LEU A 144 -17.91 -1.18 24.42
N PHE A 145 -17.78 -1.73 23.21
CA PHE A 145 -18.33 -1.22 21.96
C PHE A 145 -18.91 -2.37 21.13
N ASP A 146 -19.74 -2.00 20.17
CA ASP A 146 -20.39 -2.94 19.25
C ASP A 146 -19.44 -3.30 18.09
N SER A 147 -18.48 -4.21 18.35
CA SER A 147 -17.58 -4.76 17.35
C SER A 147 -18.34 -5.66 16.37
N PRO A 148 -17.99 -5.66 15.06
CA PRO A 148 -18.49 -6.69 14.18
C PRO A 148 -18.00 -8.07 14.62
N LYS A 149 -18.80 -9.09 14.38
CA LYS A 149 -18.34 -10.49 14.50
C LYS A 149 -17.49 -10.86 13.28
N ARG A 150 -16.69 -11.92 13.40
CA ARG A 150 -15.85 -12.40 12.28
C ARG A 150 -16.65 -12.66 11.01
N GLU A 151 -17.82 -13.31 11.12
CA GLU A 151 -18.72 -13.60 10.00
C GLU A 151 -19.41 -12.37 9.40
N GLU A 152 -19.37 -11.24 10.10
CA GLU A 152 -19.87 -9.96 9.62
C GLU A 152 -18.82 -9.16 8.84
N VAL A 153 -17.55 -9.54 8.93
CA VAL A 153 -16.50 -8.99 8.04
C VAL A 153 -16.62 -9.67 6.68
N VAL A 154 -16.60 -8.90 5.58
CA VAL A 154 -16.68 -9.47 4.22
C VAL A 154 -15.55 -10.49 4.05
N PRO A 155 -15.86 -11.79 3.82
CA PRO A 155 -14.85 -12.86 3.85
C PRO A 155 -13.73 -12.63 2.86
N LYS A 156 -14.04 -12.11 1.67
CA LYS A 156 -13.05 -11.79 0.64
C LYS A 156 -12.06 -10.74 1.12
N PHE A 157 -12.53 -9.65 1.72
CA PHE A 157 -11.69 -8.58 2.23
C PHE A 157 -10.82 -9.03 3.43
N LEU A 158 -11.35 -9.91 4.28
CA LEU A 158 -10.57 -10.48 5.38
C LEU A 158 -9.45 -11.40 4.84
N ASN A 159 -9.75 -12.24 3.85
CA ASN A 159 -8.77 -13.14 3.24
C ASN A 159 -7.62 -12.39 2.55
N GLU A 160 -7.85 -11.17 2.03
CA GLU A 160 -6.81 -10.30 1.46
C GLU A 160 -5.76 -9.86 2.49
N CYS A 161 -6.05 -9.99 3.78
CA CYS A 161 -5.14 -9.66 4.88
C CYS A 161 -4.28 -10.86 5.34
N ALA A 162 -4.44 -12.02 4.67
CA ALA A 162 -3.64 -13.21 4.98
C ALA A 162 -2.30 -13.18 4.24
N ILE A 163 -1.23 -13.48 4.95
CA ILE A 163 0.14 -13.60 4.43
C ILE A 163 0.69 -14.95 4.90
N GLY A 164 1.05 -15.82 3.95
CA GLY A 164 1.51 -17.17 4.30
C GLY A 164 0.49 -18.01 5.09
N GLY A 165 -0.81 -17.75 4.90
CA GLY A 165 -1.90 -18.48 5.55
C GLY A 165 -2.25 -17.99 6.96
N GLN A 166 -1.67 -16.89 7.43
CA GLN A 166 -1.99 -16.23 8.71
C GLN A 166 -2.52 -14.81 8.47
N LEU A 167 -3.47 -14.37 9.27
CA LEU A 167 -3.99 -13.00 9.24
C LEU A 167 -3.07 -12.07 10.03
N TYR A 168 -2.54 -11.03 9.36
CA TYR A 168 -1.68 -10.01 10.00
C TYR A 168 -2.33 -8.63 10.04
N ALA A 169 -3.53 -8.49 9.52
CA ALA A 169 -4.28 -7.25 9.56
C ALA A 169 -5.79 -7.51 9.57
N LEU A 170 -6.55 -6.47 9.92
CA LEU A 170 -7.97 -6.36 9.61
C LEU A 170 -8.12 -5.50 8.35
N PRO A 171 -9.05 -5.79 7.44
CA PRO A 171 -9.41 -4.84 6.39
C PRO A 171 -9.97 -3.57 7.04
N TYR A 172 -9.61 -2.39 6.53
CA TYR A 172 -10.13 -1.12 7.08
C TYR A 172 -11.15 -0.47 6.15
N MET A 173 -10.75 -0.18 4.91
CA MET A 173 -11.60 0.29 3.83
C MET A 173 -11.24 -0.44 2.56
N ARG A 174 -12.20 -0.57 1.65
CA ARG A 174 -11.92 -1.15 0.33
C ARG A 174 -12.36 -0.19 -0.78
N SER A 175 -11.60 -0.24 -1.84
CA SER A 175 -11.80 0.45 -3.10
C SER A 175 -11.39 -0.45 -4.25
N THR A 176 -11.66 -0.02 -5.46
CA THR A 176 -11.13 -0.61 -6.69
C THR A 176 -10.69 0.51 -7.61
N GLU A 177 -10.32 0.22 -8.85
CA GLU A 177 -10.15 1.24 -9.88
C GLU A 177 -11.41 1.32 -10.74
N ALA A 178 -11.77 2.53 -11.11
CA ALA A 178 -12.88 2.82 -12.03
C ALA A 178 -12.38 3.63 -13.23
N CYS A 179 -13.05 3.48 -14.35
CA CYS A 179 -12.89 4.35 -15.51
C CYS A 179 -13.94 5.47 -15.44
N TYR A 180 -13.49 6.70 -15.25
CA TYR A 180 -14.29 7.91 -15.30
C TYR A 180 -14.26 8.46 -16.71
N ILE A 181 -15.43 8.63 -17.33
CA ILE A 181 -15.59 8.85 -18.76
C ILE A 181 -16.28 10.19 -19.01
N ASN A 182 -15.69 11.02 -19.85
CA ASN A 182 -16.36 12.15 -20.47
C ASN A 182 -17.28 11.64 -21.59
N ARG A 183 -18.51 11.29 -21.24
CA ARG A 183 -19.53 10.77 -22.17
C ARG A 183 -19.82 11.75 -23.29
N THR A 184 -19.91 13.04 -22.99
CA THR A 184 -20.18 14.08 -23.97
C THR A 184 -19.19 14.03 -25.13
N TYR A 185 -17.90 13.78 -24.89
CA TYR A 185 -16.90 13.69 -25.94
C TYR A 185 -16.96 12.38 -26.71
N VAL A 186 -17.25 11.27 -26.02
CA VAL A 186 -17.49 9.97 -26.69
C VAL A 186 -18.61 10.08 -27.69
N GLU A 187 -19.77 10.61 -27.28
CA GLU A 187 -20.95 10.78 -28.14
C GLU A 187 -20.73 11.80 -29.25
N LYS A 188 -20.02 12.92 -28.98
CA LYS A 188 -19.63 13.90 -30.01
C LYS A 188 -18.80 13.31 -31.15
N MET A 189 -18.03 12.26 -30.88
CA MET A 189 -17.25 11.54 -31.89
C MET A 189 -18.05 10.43 -32.60
N GLY A 190 -19.33 10.21 -32.22
CA GLY A 190 -20.20 9.21 -32.80
C GLY A 190 -20.10 7.82 -32.17
N TYR A 191 -19.45 7.69 -31.02
CA TYR A 191 -19.39 6.46 -30.23
C TYR A 191 -20.46 6.45 -29.14
N THR A 192 -20.71 5.28 -28.57
CA THR A 192 -21.54 5.09 -27.37
C THR A 192 -20.71 4.44 -26.26
N VAL A 193 -20.91 4.83 -25.02
CA VAL A 193 -20.24 4.20 -23.88
C VAL A 193 -20.90 2.87 -23.56
N PRO A 194 -20.20 1.72 -23.70
CA PRO A 194 -20.77 0.42 -23.34
C PRO A 194 -20.84 0.26 -21.83
N ASP A 195 -21.63 -0.71 -21.35
CA ASP A 195 -21.72 -1.03 -19.92
C ASP A 195 -20.42 -1.65 -19.42
N ILE A 196 -19.77 -2.50 -20.21
CA ILE A 196 -18.44 -3.04 -19.92
C ILE A 196 -17.48 -2.58 -21.02
N LEU A 197 -16.43 -1.89 -20.61
CA LEU A 197 -15.38 -1.39 -21.51
C LEU A 197 -14.44 -2.55 -21.91
N THR A 198 -13.92 -2.48 -23.12
CA THR A 198 -12.79 -3.30 -23.56
C THR A 198 -11.55 -2.44 -23.82
N TRP A 199 -10.35 -3.04 -23.74
CA TRP A 199 -9.12 -2.34 -24.09
C TRP A 199 -9.14 -1.85 -25.55
N ASP A 200 -9.67 -2.64 -26.46
CA ASP A 200 -9.78 -2.24 -27.88
C ASP A 200 -10.66 -1.00 -28.06
N TYR A 201 -11.79 -0.94 -27.36
CA TYR A 201 -12.67 0.23 -27.37
C TYR A 201 -11.95 1.48 -26.84
N ILE A 202 -11.23 1.37 -25.73
CA ILE A 202 -10.46 2.50 -25.15
C ILE A 202 -9.43 2.99 -26.16
N TRP A 203 -8.67 2.10 -26.80
CA TRP A 203 -7.66 2.46 -27.77
C TRP A 203 -8.27 3.10 -29.02
N GLU A 204 -9.33 2.52 -29.58
CA GLU A 204 -10.01 3.04 -30.77
C GLU A 204 -10.51 4.46 -30.56
N VAL A 205 -11.28 4.69 -29.48
CA VAL A 205 -11.84 6.02 -29.19
C VAL A 205 -10.75 7.03 -28.86
N SER A 206 -9.70 6.61 -28.15
CA SER A 206 -8.57 7.48 -27.80
C SER A 206 -7.78 7.92 -29.02
N GLU A 207 -7.53 7.04 -29.99
CA GLU A 207 -6.87 7.38 -31.24
C GLU A 207 -7.76 8.29 -32.13
N ALA A 208 -9.07 8.03 -32.17
CA ALA A 208 -10.02 8.87 -32.91
C ALA A 208 -10.05 10.32 -32.36
N ALA A 209 -9.85 10.50 -31.08
CA ALA A 209 -9.81 11.82 -30.43
C ALA A 209 -8.60 12.68 -30.81
N MET A 210 -7.56 12.08 -31.40
CA MET A 210 -6.33 12.79 -31.78
C MET A 210 -6.44 13.60 -33.07
N VAL A 211 -7.61 13.63 -33.73
CA VAL A 211 -7.86 14.38 -34.96
C VAL A 211 -7.91 15.89 -34.69
N LYS A 212 -7.12 16.66 -35.45
CA LYS A 212 -7.05 18.12 -35.36
C LYS A 212 -7.79 18.81 -36.50
N ASP A 213 -8.19 20.06 -36.25
CA ASP A 213 -8.69 20.99 -37.25
C ASP A 213 -7.56 21.73 -37.96
N SER A 214 -7.93 22.68 -38.88
CA SER A 214 -6.98 23.49 -39.60
C SER A 214 -6.14 24.41 -38.73
N ASP A 215 -6.65 24.78 -37.55
CA ASP A 215 -6.00 25.72 -36.63
C ASP A 215 -5.08 24.99 -35.62
N GLY A 216 -5.03 23.66 -35.73
CA GLY A 216 -4.21 22.80 -34.87
C GLY A 216 -4.83 22.42 -33.55
N ASN A 217 -6.10 22.74 -33.30
CA ASN A 217 -6.84 22.33 -32.13
C ASN A 217 -7.44 20.93 -32.32
N PHE A 218 -7.61 20.19 -31.22
CA PHE A 218 -8.29 18.88 -31.28
C PHE A 218 -9.79 19.07 -31.53
N LYS A 219 -10.35 18.40 -32.55
CA LYS A 219 -11.75 18.55 -32.94
C LYS A 219 -12.74 18.23 -31.84
N VAL A 220 -12.37 17.28 -30.96
CA VAL A 220 -13.25 16.80 -29.87
C VAL A 220 -13.48 17.88 -28.83
N ASN A 221 -12.45 18.60 -28.40
CA ASN A 221 -12.55 19.60 -27.33
C ASN A 221 -12.30 21.05 -27.75
N GLY A 222 -11.80 21.29 -29.00
CA GLY A 222 -11.46 22.63 -29.48
C GLY A 222 -10.21 23.23 -28.82
N GLN A 223 -9.44 22.45 -28.08
CA GLN A 223 -8.25 22.88 -27.34
C GLN A 223 -6.96 22.40 -28.03
N GLN A 224 -5.83 22.99 -27.65
CA GLN A 224 -4.50 22.56 -28.10
C GLN A 224 -3.93 21.38 -27.31
N VAL A 225 -4.56 21.04 -26.18
CA VAL A 225 -4.18 19.93 -25.30
C VAL A 225 -5.27 18.86 -25.33
N MET A 226 -4.86 17.62 -25.55
CA MET A 226 -5.70 16.44 -25.46
C MET A 226 -4.84 15.25 -25.10
N ILE A 227 -5.23 14.52 -24.05
CA ILE A 227 -4.69 13.26 -23.60
C ILE A 227 -5.89 12.35 -23.40
N PRO A 228 -6.37 11.69 -24.45
CA PRO A 228 -7.65 10.98 -24.42
C PRO A 228 -7.75 9.95 -23.31
N PHE A 229 -6.67 9.20 -23.07
CA PHE A 229 -6.64 8.16 -22.06
C PHE A 229 -5.50 8.37 -21.06
N ILE A 230 -5.84 8.35 -19.78
CA ILE A 230 -4.92 8.44 -18.65
C ILE A 230 -5.17 7.29 -17.71
N TYR A 231 -4.12 6.56 -17.32
CA TYR A 231 -4.14 5.57 -16.26
C TYR A 231 -3.20 6.02 -15.13
N LYS A 232 -3.74 6.18 -13.91
CA LYS A 232 -2.99 6.73 -12.77
C LYS A 232 -1.96 5.76 -12.23
N SER A 233 -2.39 4.56 -11.86
CA SER A 233 -1.55 3.53 -11.24
C SER A 233 -1.03 2.57 -12.30
N THR A 234 0.15 2.85 -12.83
CA THR A 234 0.74 2.05 -13.92
C THR A 234 1.08 0.62 -13.50
N ASP A 235 1.36 0.39 -12.20
CA ASP A 235 1.50 -0.94 -11.62
C ASP A 235 0.18 -1.72 -11.70
N ASN A 236 -0.93 -1.11 -11.32
CA ASN A 236 -2.24 -1.74 -11.43
C ASN A 236 -2.67 -1.99 -12.86
N MET A 237 -2.33 -1.08 -13.79
CA MET A 237 -2.56 -1.31 -15.22
C MET A 237 -1.88 -2.59 -15.70
N MET A 238 -0.58 -2.75 -15.41
CA MET A 238 0.17 -3.96 -15.75
C MET A 238 -0.44 -5.20 -15.11
N ILE A 239 -0.68 -5.15 -13.80
CA ILE A 239 -1.20 -6.25 -13.01
C ILE A 239 -2.60 -6.68 -13.50
N SER A 240 -3.48 -5.72 -13.75
CA SER A 240 -4.86 -6.01 -14.19
C SER A 240 -4.89 -6.64 -15.57
N ILE A 241 -4.09 -6.14 -16.52
CA ILE A 241 -4.02 -6.74 -17.85
C ILE A 241 -3.43 -8.15 -17.80
N LEU A 242 -2.35 -8.36 -17.04
CA LEU A 242 -1.76 -9.70 -16.87
C LEU A 242 -2.76 -10.67 -16.23
N LYS A 243 -3.50 -10.22 -15.21
CA LYS A 243 -4.56 -11.04 -14.59
C LYS A 243 -5.65 -11.40 -15.58
N GLN A 244 -6.17 -10.45 -16.35
CA GLN A 244 -7.18 -10.67 -17.38
C GLN A 244 -6.70 -11.59 -18.51
N LYS A 245 -5.40 -11.58 -18.83
CA LYS A 245 -4.74 -12.50 -19.79
C LYS A 245 -4.44 -13.86 -19.18
N ASN A 246 -4.64 -14.06 -17.88
CA ASN A 246 -4.15 -15.22 -17.12
C ASN A 246 -2.64 -15.44 -17.29
N ALA A 247 -1.89 -14.35 -17.38
CA ALA A 247 -0.45 -14.33 -17.55
C ALA A 247 0.31 -14.31 -16.21
N GLY A 248 1.57 -14.72 -16.24
CA GLY A 248 2.41 -14.78 -15.04
C GLY A 248 2.80 -13.40 -14.52
N TYR A 249 2.52 -13.15 -13.24
CA TYR A 249 3.01 -11.99 -12.47
C TYR A 249 3.95 -12.45 -11.36
N SER A 250 3.45 -13.22 -10.42
CA SER A 250 4.20 -13.94 -9.39
C SER A 250 3.39 -15.10 -8.85
N THR A 251 4.06 -16.01 -8.14
CA THR A 251 3.39 -17.07 -7.38
C THR A 251 3.24 -16.67 -5.91
N ASP A 252 2.40 -17.38 -5.16
CA ASP A 252 2.16 -17.14 -3.72
C ASP A 252 3.43 -17.32 -2.87
N ASP A 253 4.36 -18.16 -3.32
CA ASP A 253 5.67 -18.35 -2.70
C ASP A 253 6.73 -17.34 -3.14
N GLY A 254 6.34 -16.30 -3.91
CA GLY A 254 7.18 -15.17 -4.28
C GLY A 254 8.07 -15.38 -5.50
N LYS A 255 7.86 -16.44 -6.30
CA LYS A 255 8.59 -16.61 -7.55
C LYS A 255 8.12 -15.56 -8.57
N ILE A 256 9.06 -14.78 -9.07
CA ILE A 256 8.80 -13.70 -10.04
C ILE A 256 8.54 -14.31 -11.42
N GLN A 257 7.47 -13.87 -12.08
CA GLN A 257 7.03 -14.35 -13.39
C GLN A 257 6.70 -13.21 -14.38
N ILE A 258 6.81 -11.94 -13.97
CA ILE A 258 6.42 -10.78 -14.78
C ILE A 258 7.23 -10.59 -16.07
N PHE A 259 8.45 -11.13 -16.15
CA PHE A 259 9.32 -10.96 -17.31
C PHE A 259 8.98 -11.99 -18.40
N ASN A 260 7.87 -11.76 -19.12
CA ASN A 260 7.30 -12.67 -20.10
C ASN A 260 6.77 -11.94 -21.33
N ASP A 261 6.31 -12.69 -22.35
CA ASP A 261 5.82 -12.15 -23.61
C ASP A 261 4.55 -11.30 -23.45
N ASP A 262 3.64 -11.67 -22.53
CA ASP A 262 2.44 -10.89 -22.25
C ASP A 262 2.77 -9.51 -21.67
N THR A 263 3.75 -9.43 -20.80
CA THR A 263 4.29 -8.15 -20.30
C THR A 263 4.88 -7.33 -21.43
N ALA A 264 5.62 -7.96 -22.34
CA ALA A 264 6.16 -7.29 -23.55
C ALA A 264 5.06 -6.74 -24.45
N ASP A 265 3.94 -7.47 -24.61
CA ASP A 265 2.77 -7.00 -25.36
C ASP A 265 2.15 -5.76 -24.70
N VAL A 266 1.93 -5.77 -23.38
CA VAL A 266 1.40 -4.61 -22.64
C VAL A 266 2.30 -3.39 -22.81
N MET A 267 3.62 -3.56 -22.68
CA MET A 267 4.59 -2.48 -22.91
C MET A 267 4.53 -1.96 -24.34
N THR A 268 4.37 -2.84 -25.32
CA THR A 268 4.26 -2.48 -26.75
C THR A 268 2.99 -1.68 -27.03
N GLN A 269 1.86 -2.04 -26.42
CA GLN A 269 0.61 -1.26 -26.51
C GLN A 269 0.79 0.13 -25.88
N ALA A 270 1.32 0.20 -24.65
CA ALA A 270 1.62 1.47 -23.99
C ALA A 270 2.57 2.35 -24.79
N TYR A 271 3.59 1.77 -25.42
CA TYR A 271 4.50 2.47 -26.32
C TYR A 271 3.79 2.99 -27.57
N THR A 272 2.98 2.16 -28.24
CA THR A 272 2.28 2.50 -29.49
C THR A 272 1.34 3.67 -29.28
N HIS A 273 0.47 3.60 -28.28
CA HIS A 273 -0.51 4.65 -27.97
C HIS A 273 0.11 5.85 -27.24
N GLY A 274 1.24 5.65 -26.57
CA GLY A 274 2.08 6.74 -26.07
C GLY A 274 2.75 7.54 -27.17
N ARG A 275 3.07 6.91 -28.31
CA ARG A 275 3.69 7.54 -29.49
C ARG A 275 2.71 8.40 -30.26
N SER A 276 1.46 7.97 -30.41
CA SER A 276 0.36 8.77 -30.97
C SER A 276 -0.10 9.88 -30.02
N ARG A 277 0.25 9.78 -28.75
CA ARG A 277 -0.22 10.61 -27.62
C ARG A 277 -1.69 10.36 -27.23
N ALA A 278 -2.28 9.29 -27.72
CA ALA A 278 -3.62 8.87 -27.30
C ALA A 278 -3.64 8.36 -25.85
N PHE A 279 -2.48 7.92 -25.36
CA PHE A 279 -2.28 7.43 -23.97
C PHE A 279 -1.17 8.19 -23.25
N SER A 280 -1.37 8.42 -21.96
CA SER A 280 -0.34 8.94 -21.08
C SER A 280 -0.47 8.42 -19.65
N THR A 281 0.67 8.44 -18.98
CA THR A 281 0.82 8.20 -17.54
C THR A 281 1.38 9.45 -16.88
N PHE A 282 1.04 9.65 -15.61
CA PHE A 282 1.58 10.78 -14.84
C PHE A 282 2.23 10.23 -13.57
N LYS A 283 3.54 10.16 -13.60
CA LYS A 283 4.32 9.79 -12.42
C LYS A 283 4.20 10.92 -11.39
N ILE A 284 3.43 10.72 -10.34
CA ILE A 284 3.51 11.41 -9.04
C ILE A 284 2.85 12.80 -8.92
N SER A 285 2.86 13.68 -9.93
CA SER A 285 2.55 15.10 -9.69
C SER A 285 1.23 15.60 -10.25
N SER A 286 0.47 14.78 -10.98
CA SER A 286 -0.80 15.20 -11.56
C SER A 286 -1.85 14.13 -11.40
N TYR A 287 -3.06 14.55 -11.10
CA TYR A 287 -4.20 13.64 -10.98
C TYR A 287 -4.95 13.60 -12.30
N PRO A 288 -5.45 12.43 -12.75
CA PRO A 288 -6.29 12.32 -13.93
C PRO A 288 -7.50 13.25 -13.89
N ALA A 289 -8.06 13.48 -12.71
CA ALA A 289 -9.16 14.41 -12.47
C ALA A 289 -8.92 15.81 -13.06
N ASN A 290 -7.70 16.35 -12.92
CA ASN A 290 -7.38 17.69 -13.41
C ASN A 290 -7.55 17.80 -14.94
N PHE A 291 -7.13 16.77 -15.68
CA PHE A 291 -7.27 16.72 -17.14
C PHE A 291 -8.69 16.37 -17.56
N LEU A 292 -9.36 15.48 -16.86
CA LEU A 292 -10.76 15.14 -17.13
C LEU A 292 -11.65 16.37 -16.94
N ASN A 293 -11.53 17.05 -15.80
CA ASN A 293 -12.35 18.21 -15.43
C ASN A 293 -12.08 19.43 -16.32
N ALA A 294 -10.84 19.58 -16.83
CA ALA A 294 -10.49 20.59 -17.82
C ALA A 294 -10.89 20.23 -19.26
N GLY A 295 -11.61 19.13 -19.49
CA GLY A 295 -11.99 18.66 -20.81
C GLY A 295 -10.80 18.28 -21.70
N GLN A 296 -9.70 17.84 -21.10
CA GLN A 296 -8.47 17.46 -21.78
C GLN A 296 -8.26 15.93 -21.82
N SER A 297 -9.18 15.18 -21.22
CA SER A 297 -9.20 13.71 -21.25
C SER A 297 -10.61 13.20 -21.52
N ILE A 298 -10.71 11.96 -22.00
CA ILE A 298 -11.96 11.24 -22.22
C ILE A 298 -12.11 10.12 -21.21
N PHE A 299 -11.05 9.33 -21.04
CA PHE A 299 -10.99 8.20 -20.12
C PHE A 299 -9.91 8.48 -19.07
N ALA A 300 -10.32 8.49 -17.82
CA ALA A 300 -9.45 8.63 -16.66
C ALA A 300 -9.63 7.41 -15.75
N ILE A 301 -8.60 6.56 -15.62
CA ILE A 301 -8.62 5.46 -14.67
C ILE A 301 -7.88 5.88 -13.42
N ASP A 302 -8.60 5.84 -12.29
CA ASP A 302 -8.08 6.09 -10.95
C ASP A 302 -8.88 5.28 -9.93
N SER A 303 -8.42 5.27 -8.69
CA SER A 303 -9.11 4.62 -7.58
C SER A 303 -10.51 5.20 -7.36
N THR A 304 -11.46 4.35 -6.97
CA THR A 304 -12.76 4.80 -6.47
C THR A 304 -12.62 5.69 -5.23
N ALA A 305 -11.53 5.52 -4.47
CA ALA A 305 -11.15 6.39 -3.34
C ALA A 305 -10.81 7.84 -3.72
N GLY A 306 -10.84 8.20 -4.99
CA GLY A 306 -10.65 9.57 -5.49
C GLY A 306 -11.86 10.08 -6.27
N ALA A 307 -13.00 9.40 -6.17
CA ALA A 307 -14.19 9.71 -6.97
C ALA A 307 -14.77 11.11 -6.72
N THR A 308 -14.58 11.65 -5.54
CA THR A 308 -15.03 13.02 -5.15
C THR A 308 -14.33 14.12 -5.96
N TRP A 309 -13.20 13.81 -6.61
CA TRP A 309 -12.45 14.74 -7.45
C TRP A 309 -12.80 14.65 -8.95
N MET A 310 -13.56 13.62 -9.36
CA MET A 310 -13.77 13.26 -10.76
C MET A 310 -15.08 13.86 -11.29
N GLY A 311 -14.99 14.59 -12.41
CA GLY A 311 -16.15 15.16 -13.12
C GLY A 311 -16.26 16.68 -13.00
N SER A 312 -16.99 17.28 -13.94
CA SER A 312 -17.16 18.74 -14.00
C SER A 312 -17.95 19.35 -12.83
N GLU A 313 -18.65 18.52 -12.05
CA GLU A 313 -19.44 18.92 -10.87
C GLU A 313 -18.83 18.37 -9.58
N ALA A 314 -17.57 17.93 -9.62
CA ALA A 314 -16.87 17.38 -8.47
C ALA A 314 -16.84 18.38 -7.29
N PRO A 315 -17.18 17.96 -6.07
CA PRO A 315 -17.17 18.85 -4.91
C PRO A 315 -15.76 19.27 -4.48
N LEU A 316 -14.73 18.49 -4.84
CA LEU A 316 -13.34 18.82 -4.61
C LEU A 316 -12.62 19.07 -5.94
N LEU A 317 -11.85 20.15 -6.00
CA LEU A 317 -11.13 20.56 -7.21
C LEU A 317 -9.68 20.90 -6.88
N ASP A 318 -8.77 20.52 -7.79
CA ASP A 318 -7.35 20.89 -7.76
C ASP A 318 -6.97 21.78 -8.95
N ILE A 319 -7.98 22.25 -9.69
CA ILE A 319 -7.87 23.25 -10.77
C ILE A 319 -8.80 24.43 -10.47
N SER A 320 -8.54 25.59 -11.10
CA SER A 320 -9.41 26.75 -10.93
C SER A 320 -10.74 26.57 -11.67
N GLU A 321 -11.80 27.16 -11.16
CA GLU A 321 -13.17 27.04 -11.71
C GLU A 321 -13.26 27.50 -13.17
N ASP A 322 -12.47 28.49 -13.59
CA ASP A 322 -12.42 28.98 -14.99
C ASP A 322 -11.80 27.98 -15.96
N GLN A 323 -11.15 26.94 -15.47
CA GLN A 323 -10.59 25.84 -16.27
C GLN A 323 -11.57 24.67 -16.43
N LEU A 324 -12.66 24.64 -15.64
CA LEU A 324 -13.67 23.58 -15.73
C LEU A 324 -14.42 23.63 -17.06
N VAL A 325 -14.62 22.45 -17.62
CA VAL A 325 -15.44 22.26 -18.81
C VAL A 325 -16.64 21.39 -18.45
N PRO A 326 -17.88 21.85 -18.70
CA PRO A 326 -19.06 21.04 -18.40
C PRO A 326 -19.18 19.84 -19.34
N PHE A 327 -19.40 18.65 -18.78
CA PHE A 327 -19.65 17.40 -19.49
C PHE A 327 -20.38 16.40 -18.60
N GLU A 328 -21.00 15.41 -19.19
CA GLU A 328 -21.59 14.29 -18.47
C GLU A 328 -20.50 13.27 -18.11
N THR A 329 -20.36 12.97 -16.82
CA THR A 329 -19.44 11.95 -16.33
C THR A 329 -20.17 10.63 -16.14
N VAL A 330 -19.54 9.52 -16.58
CA VAL A 330 -20.02 8.16 -16.38
C VAL A 330 -18.93 7.32 -15.71
N VAL A 331 -19.30 6.49 -14.75
CA VAL A 331 -18.40 5.55 -14.07
C VAL A 331 -18.60 4.15 -14.64
N ARG A 332 -17.51 3.47 -14.96
CA ARG A 332 -17.51 2.07 -15.44
C ARG A 332 -16.37 1.28 -14.78
N PRO A 333 -16.47 -0.06 -14.71
CA PRO A 333 -15.31 -0.88 -14.44
C PRO A 333 -14.13 -0.55 -15.37
N ILE A 334 -12.91 -0.84 -14.93
CA ILE A 334 -11.74 -0.76 -15.80
C ILE A 334 -11.94 -1.61 -17.06
N PRO A 335 -11.27 -1.30 -18.20
CA PRO A 335 -11.42 -2.09 -19.41
C PRO A 335 -11.08 -3.55 -19.20
N GLN A 336 -11.81 -4.44 -19.87
CA GLN A 336 -11.69 -5.88 -19.78
C GLN A 336 -11.20 -6.49 -21.09
N ILE A 337 -10.46 -7.59 -21.02
CA ILE A 337 -10.14 -8.45 -22.18
C ILE A 337 -11.34 -9.35 -22.48
N ASP A 338 -11.93 -9.93 -21.44
CA ASP A 338 -13.14 -10.73 -21.51
C ASP A 338 -14.26 -10.06 -20.69
N PRO A 339 -15.25 -9.41 -21.35
CA PRO A 339 -16.38 -8.79 -20.68
C PRO A 339 -17.28 -9.74 -19.89
N GLU A 340 -17.28 -11.04 -20.21
CA GLU A 340 -18.12 -12.03 -19.51
C GLU A 340 -17.48 -12.51 -18.20
N ASN A 341 -16.16 -12.30 -18.04
CA ASN A 341 -15.41 -12.68 -16.84
C ASN A 341 -14.57 -11.49 -16.35
N PRO A 342 -15.19 -10.43 -15.84
CA PRO A 342 -14.48 -9.23 -15.44
C PRO A 342 -13.50 -9.50 -14.29
N GLN A 343 -12.35 -8.82 -14.34
CA GLN A 343 -11.33 -8.90 -13.30
C GLN A 343 -10.90 -7.48 -12.93
N MET A 344 -11.07 -7.12 -11.66
CA MET A 344 -10.71 -5.81 -11.13
C MET A 344 -9.78 -5.97 -9.93
N ILE A 345 -8.85 -5.05 -9.77
CA ILE A 345 -7.95 -5.10 -8.62
C ILE A 345 -8.67 -4.61 -7.36
N SER A 346 -8.66 -5.41 -6.28
CA SER A 346 -9.06 -4.95 -4.95
C SER A 346 -7.97 -4.07 -4.37
N GLN A 347 -8.36 -2.95 -3.81
CA GLN A 347 -7.48 -1.97 -3.18
C GLN A 347 -8.04 -1.56 -1.83
N GLY A 348 -7.23 -0.85 -1.09
CA GLY A 348 -7.61 -0.25 0.17
C GLY A 348 -6.74 -0.69 1.32
N PRO A 349 -6.60 0.20 2.31
CA PRO A 349 -5.73 -0.06 3.45
C PRO A 349 -6.33 -1.09 4.41
N SER A 350 -5.44 -1.69 5.17
CA SER A 350 -5.74 -2.60 6.27
C SER A 350 -5.09 -2.06 7.55
N ILE A 351 -5.55 -2.51 8.70
CA ILE A 351 -5.02 -2.14 10.02
C ILE A 351 -4.20 -3.29 10.56
N CYS A 352 -2.93 -3.06 10.88
CA CYS A 352 -2.08 -4.02 11.57
C CYS A 352 -1.72 -3.54 12.98
N VAL A 353 -1.44 -4.51 13.87
CA VAL A 353 -1.01 -4.30 15.25
C VAL A 353 0.43 -4.76 15.39
N PHE A 354 1.27 -3.91 15.96
CA PHE A 354 2.68 -4.23 16.20
C PHE A 354 2.87 -4.90 17.56
N GLY A 355 3.77 -5.89 17.60
CA GLY A 355 4.17 -6.53 18.84
C GLY A 355 4.84 -5.53 19.79
N LYS A 356 4.53 -5.64 21.08
CA LYS A 356 5.15 -4.89 22.18
C LYS A 356 5.60 -5.87 23.27
N GLU A 357 6.48 -5.41 24.16
CA GLU A 357 6.94 -6.24 25.28
C GLU A 357 5.80 -6.52 26.28
N ASP A 358 4.92 -5.54 26.49
CA ASP A 358 3.76 -5.67 27.35
C ASP A 358 2.55 -6.23 26.58
N PRO A 359 2.06 -7.44 26.90
CA PRO A 359 0.89 -8.00 26.22
C PRO A 359 -0.40 -7.21 26.49
N GLN A 360 -0.48 -6.44 27.57
CA GLN A 360 -1.61 -5.55 27.83
C GLN A 360 -1.66 -4.39 26.82
N GLU A 361 -0.50 -3.82 26.47
CA GLU A 361 -0.38 -2.78 25.45
C GLU A 361 -0.78 -3.31 24.07
N VAL A 362 -0.43 -4.56 23.74
CA VAL A 362 -0.89 -5.22 22.51
C VAL A 362 -2.40 -5.41 22.51
N LEU A 363 -2.98 -5.84 23.66
CA LEU A 363 -4.42 -6.01 23.78
C LEU A 363 -5.17 -4.68 23.57
N VAL A 364 -4.73 -3.60 24.21
CA VAL A 364 -5.32 -2.27 24.03
C VAL A 364 -5.22 -1.81 22.57
N SER A 365 -4.09 -2.05 21.93
CA SER A 365 -3.87 -1.73 20.51
C SER A 365 -4.82 -2.51 19.61
N TRP A 366 -5.07 -3.77 19.91
CA TRP A 366 -6.06 -4.61 19.23
C TRP A 366 -7.49 -4.10 19.43
N LEU A 367 -7.86 -3.70 20.66
CA LEU A 367 -9.18 -3.13 20.93
C LEU A 367 -9.43 -1.86 20.09
N PHE A 368 -8.43 -0.99 19.99
CA PHE A 368 -8.53 0.20 19.14
C PHE A 368 -8.60 -0.17 17.64
N ALA A 369 -7.79 -1.13 17.19
CA ALA A 369 -7.81 -1.57 15.79
C ALA A 369 -9.19 -2.10 15.37
N GLN A 370 -9.85 -2.91 16.21
CA GLN A 370 -11.20 -3.38 15.90
C GLN A 370 -12.30 -2.33 16.14
N PHE A 371 -12.07 -1.32 17.02
CA PHE A 371 -12.99 -0.19 17.16
C PHE A 371 -13.14 0.59 15.84
N MET A 372 -12.06 0.67 15.04
CA MET A 372 -12.11 1.27 13.72
C MET A 372 -13.00 0.52 12.72
N LEU A 373 -13.49 -0.68 13.07
CA LEU A 373 -14.44 -1.46 12.28
C LEU A 373 -15.90 -1.31 12.75
N THR A 374 -16.18 -0.47 13.75
CA THR A 374 -17.55 -0.17 14.17
C THR A 374 -18.34 0.51 13.05
N ASN A 375 -19.65 0.33 13.03
CA ASN A 375 -20.50 0.89 11.97
C ASN A 375 -20.30 2.40 11.82
N ASP A 376 -20.25 3.14 12.92
CA ASP A 376 -20.13 4.61 12.91
C ASP A 376 -18.84 5.05 12.17
N VAL A 377 -17.70 4.40 12.44
CA VAL A 377 -16.44 4.71 11.78
C VAL A 377 -16.46 4.27 10.32
N GLN A 378 -16.95 3.06 10.04
CA GLN A 378 -16.97 2.48 8.69
C GLN A 378 -17.87 3.28 7.74
N ILE A 379 -19.06 3.65 8.17
CA ILE A 379 -20.01 4.45 7.37
C ILE A 379 -19.46 5.84 7.16
N ALA A 380 -19.14 6.56 8.24
CA ALA A 380 -18.63 7.92 8.15
C ALA A 380 -17.40 8.04 7.24
N TYR A 381 -16.47 7.09 7.31
CA TYR A 381 -15.27 7.12 6.46
C TYR A 381 -15.58 6.77 5.00
N SER A 382 -16.44 5.79 4.74
CA SER A 382 -16.81 5.41 3.36
C SER A 382 -17.56 6.53 2.63
N GLU A 383 -18.35 7.33 3.34
CA GLU A 383 -19.07 8.48 2.78
C GLU A 383 -18.16 9.64 2.36
N THR A 384 -16.91 9.67 2.80
CA THR A 384 -15.96 10.73 2.39
C THR A 384 -15.51 10.61 0.94
N GLU A 385 -15.45 9.38 0.42
CA GLU A 385 -14.96 9.04 -0.93
C GLU A 385 -15.71 7.82 -1.47
N GLY A 386 -15.30 7.28 -2.61
CA GLY A 386 -15.85 6.04 -3.17
C GLY A 386 -15.29 4.76 -2.53
N TYR A 387 -15.09 4.77 -1.22
CA TYR A 387 -14.79 3.58 -0.42
C TYR A 387 -16.06 2.81 -0.08
N VAL A 388 -15.90 1.54 0.28
CA VAL A 388 -16.98 0.74 0.86
C VAL A 388 -16.60 0.24 2.25
N PRO A 389 -17.57 0.12 3.19
CA PRO A 389 -17.35 -0.52 4.48
C PRO A 389 -16.90 -1.97 4.29
N VAL A 390 -16.01 -2.44 5.15
CA VAL A 390 -15.50 -3.82 5.06
C VAL A 390 -16.34 -4.84 5.82
N THR A 391 -17.42 -4.41 6.45
CA THR A 391 -18.31 -5.29 7.20
C THR A 391 -19.71 -5.32 6.58
N LEU A 392 -20.27 -6.52 6.44
CA LEU A 392 -21.68 -6.72 6.02
C LEU A 392 -22.63 -6.01 6.98
N LYS A 393 -22.23 -5.93 8.28
CA LYS A 393 -22.99 -5.24 9.30
C LYS A 393 -23.18 -3.76 8.96
N ALA A 394 -22.10 -3.04 8.62
CA ALA A 394 -22.17 -1.64 8.22
C ALA A 394 -22.86 -1.46 6.87
N GLN A 395 -22.53 -2.30 5.87
CA GLN A 395 -23.13 -2.24 4.54
C GLN A 395 -24.66 -2.37 4.57
N ASN A 396 -25.22 -3.19 5.47
CA ASN A 396 -26.64 -3.46 5.56
C ASN A 396 -27.40 -2.54 6.54
N THR A 397 -26.77 -1.52 7.11
CA THR A 397 -27.48 -0.55 7.93
C THR A 397 -28.45 0.27 7.11
N PRO A 398 -29.62 0.64 7.67
CA PRO A 398 -30.54 1.57 7.00
C PRO A 398 -29.89 2.90 6.60
N GLU A 399 -28.96 3.39 7.41
CA GLU A 399 -28.19 4.62 7.17
C GLU A 399 -27.36 4.53 5.90
N TYR A 400 -26.49 3.51 5.79
CA TYR A 400 -25.65 3.35 4.61
C TYR A 400 -26.45 3.03 3.34
N GLN A 401 -27.53 2.22 3.44
CA GLN A 401 -28.44 1.96 2.32
C GLN A 401 -29.17 3.22 1.86
N GLN A 402 -29.57 4.11 2.81
CA GLN A 402 -30.16 5.40 2.47
C GLN A 402 -29.14 6.32 1.78
N TYR A 403 -27.90 6.39 2.29
CA TYR A 403 -26.82 7.12 1.63
C TYR A 403 -26.63 6.69 0.16
N LEU A 404 -26.62 5.37 -0.11
CA LEU A 404 -26.52 4.87 -1.47
C LEU A 404 -27.76 5.20 -2.33
N ALA A 405 -28.95 5.25 -1.73
CA ALA A 405 -30.20 5.60 -2.42
C ALA A 405 -30.30 7.09 -2.75
N ASP A 406 -29.65 7.95 -1.98
CA ASP A 406 -29.67 9.41 -2.15
C ASP A 406 -28.69 9.91 -3.23
N GLU A 407 -28.15 9.00 -4.07
CA GLU A 407 -27.25 9.32 -5.18
C GLU A 407 -27.74 10.50 -6.02
N GLY A 408 -26.89 11.55 -6.11
CA GLY A 408 -27.15 12.73 -6.94
C GLY A 408 -28.18 13.70 -6.39
N THR A 409 -28.66 13.52 -5.15
CA THR A 409 -29.62 14.46 -4.54
C THR A 409 -28.98 15.80 -4.17
N ASP A 410 -27.70 15.80 -3.90
CA ASP A 410 -26.85 16.98 -3.73
C ASP A 410 -25.38 16.66 -4.05
N ASN A 411 -24.57 17.70 -4.32
CA ASN A 411 -23.15 17.51 -4.68
C ASN A 411 -22.19 17.49 -3.48
N ASP A 412 -22.64 17.83 -2.30
CA ASP A 412 -21.79 17.84 -1.11
C ASP A 412 -21.69 16.44 -0.48
N ALA A 413 -22.83 15.93 0.03
CA ALA A 413 -22.86 14.64 0.70
C ALA A 413 -23.09 13.48 -0.27
N HIS A 414 -23.98 13.65 -1.28
CA HIS A 414 -24.48 12.58 -2.15
C HIS A 414 -24.05 12.72 -3.61
N TYR A 415 -22.81 13.19 -3.82
CA TYR A 415 -22.25 13.33 -5.18
C TYR A 415 -22.37 12.03 -5.97
N ALA A 416 -23.10 12.09 -7.11
CA ALA A 416 -23.46 10.89 -7.88
C ALA A 416 -22.25 10.03 -8.25
N ILE A 417 -21.17 10.63 -8.75
CA ILE A 417 -19.98 9.90 -9.20
C ILE A 417 -19.30 9.15 -8.05
N LYS A 418 -19.27 9.75 -6.86
CA LYS A 418 -18.73 9.11 -5.64
C LYS A 418 -19.54 7.88 -5.26
N ILE A 419 -20.87 8.00 -5.25
CA ILE A 419 -21.77 6.89 -4.89
C ILE A 419 -21.76 5.80 -5.98
N GLN A 420 -21.73 6.16 -7.26
CA GLN A 420 -21.57 5.19 -8.36
C GLN A 420 -20.27 4.40 -8.25
N ALA A 421 -19.17 5.06 -7.88
CA ALA A 421 -17.89 4.40 -7.67
C ALA A 421 -17.92 3.41 -6.49
N ALA A 422 -18.61 3.74 -5.39
CA ALA A 422 -18.84 2.82 -4.28
C ALA A 422 -19.73 1.64 -4.68
N LYS A 423 -20.87 1.88 -5.36
CA LYS A 423 -21.75 0.85 -5.87
C LYS A 423 -21.03 -0.10 -6.83
N LEU A 424 -20.14 0.42 -7.69
CA LEU A 424 -19.35 -0.39 -8.61
C LEU A 424 -18.58 -1.48 -7.86
N LEU A 425 -17.91 -1.16 -6.75
CA LEU A 425 -17.22 -2.18 -5.97
C LEU A 425 -18.19 -3.12 -5.24
N LEU A 426 -19.29 -2.61 -4.68
CA LEU A 426 -20.28 -3.45 -4.00
C LEU A 426 -20.88 -4.49 -4.95
N ASP A 427 -21.21 -4.08 -6.18
CA ASP A 427 -21.81 -4.95 -7.20
C ASP A 427 -20.82 -5.97 -7.78
N HIS A 428 -19.52 -5.64 -7.78
CA HIS A 428 -18.43 -6.42 -8.37
C HIS A 428 -17.44 -6.98 -7.35
N THR A 429 -17.80 -7.07 -6.08
CA THR A 429 -16.88 -7.57 -5.04
C THR A 429 -16.29 -8.94 -5.41
N GLU A 430 -17.10 -9.85 -5.98
CA GLU A 430 -16.64 -11.18 -6.36
C GLU A 430 -15.71 -11.18 -7.58
N ASP A 431 -15.78 -10.17 -8.44
CA ASP A 431 -14.93 -10.01 -9.61
C ASP A 431 -13.57 -9.38 -9.26
N THR A 432 -13.35 -9.02 -8.00
CA THR A 432 -12.08 -8.45 -7.57
C THR A 432 -11.00 -9.51 -7.33
N PHE A 433 -9.75 -9.12 -7.45
CA PHE A 433 -8.59 -9.94 -7.13
C PHE A 433 -7.52 -9.12 -6.42
N VAL A 434 -6.59 -9.80 -5.76
CA VAL A 434 -5.35 -9.24 -5.21
C VAL A 434 -4.16 -9.99 -5.80
N THR A 435 -3.00 -9.34 -5.82
CA THR A 435 -1.73 -10.01 -6.14
C THR A 435 -1.25 -10.84 -4.97
N PRO A 436 -0.45 -11.89 -5.21
CA PRO A 436 0.27 -12.58 -4.14
C PRO A 436 1.09 -11.62 -3.27
N VAL A 437 1.01 -11.80 -1.96
CA VAL A 437 1.67 -10.95 -0.97
C VAL A 437 2.81 -11.71 -0.30
N PHE A 438 4.04 -11.20 -0.47
CA PHE A 438 5.27 -11.79 0.05
C PHE A 438 6.33 -10.70 0.28
N ASN A 439 7.41 -11.03 0.96
CA ASN A 439 8.53 -10.10 1.11
C ASN A 439 9.17 -9.80 -0.27
N GLY A 440 8.98 -8.59 -0.76
CA GLY A 440 9.39 -8.15 -2.11
C GLY A 440 8.23 -7.81 -3.04
N SER A 441 6.97 -8.10 -2.68
CA SER A 441 5.80 -7.74 -3.49
C SER A 441 5.71 -6.24 -3.80
N THR A 442 6.06 -5.37 -2.84
CA THR A 442 6.18 -3.92 -3.08
C THR A 442 7.21 -3.58 -4.16
N SER A 443 8.37 -4.24 -4.16
CA SER A 443 9.40 -4.05 -5.20
C SER A 443 8.91 -4.52 -6.56
N LEU A 444 8.21 -5.65 -6.61
CA LEU A 444 7.64 -6.18 -7.84
C LEU A 444 6.56 -5.25 -8.42
N ARG A 445 5.68 -4.70 -7.58
CA ARG A 445 4.68 -3.70 -8.00
C ARG A 445 5.35 -2.46 -8.60
N ASN A 446 6.38 -1.94 -7.94
CA ASN A 446 7.15 -0.81 -8.47
C ASN A 446 7.79 -1.11 -9.82
N ALA A 447 8.33 -2.32 -10.00
CA ALA A 447 8.88 -2.75 -11.29
C ALA A 447 7.80 -2.84 -12.37
N ALA A 448 6.63 -3.39 -12.06
CA ALA A 448 5.49 -3.49 -12.96
C ALA A 448 5.06 -2.12 -13.49
N GLY A 449 4.91 -1.15 -12.60
CA GLY A 449 4.58 0.23 -12.97
C GLY A 449 5.68 0.91 -13.80
N GLN A 450 6.94 0.71 -13.39
CA GLN A 450 8.08 1.31 -14.09
C GLN A 450 8.24 0.79 -15.52
N LEU A 451 7.88 -0.47 -15.82
CA LEU A 451 7.91 -1.01 -17.19
C LEU A 451 6.99 -0.22 -18.13
N ILE A 452 5.77 0.09 -17.71
CA ILE A 452 4.83 0.94 -18.49
C ILE A 452 5.38 2.37 -18.61
N GLU A 453 5.88 2.95 -17.52
CA GLU A 453 6.44 4.31 -17.54
C GLU A 453 7.61 4.45 -18.50
N GLU A 454 8.53 3.48 -18.52
CA GLU A 454 9.68 3.52 -19.46
C GLU A 454 9.23 3.29 -20.91
N ALA A 455 8.21 2.45 -21.17
CA ALA A 455 7.64 2.28 -22.50
C ALA A 455 7.04 3.60 -23.03
N VAL A 456 6.21 4.28 -22.23
CA VAL A 456 5.63 5.59 -22.59
C VAL A 456 6.71 6.68 -22.74
N LYS A 457 7.72 6.66 -21.90
CA LYS A 457 8.85 7.59 -21.97
C LYS A 457 9.68 7.40 -23.25
N ALA A 458 9.98 6.15 -23.64
CA ALA A 458 10.65 5.82 -24.88
C ALA A 458 9.83 6.34 -26.08
N ALA A 459 8.51 6.11 -26.09
CA ALA A 459 7.58 6.59 -27.09
C ALA A 459 7.63 8.12 -27.25
N ARG A 460 7.54 8.87 -26.14
CA ARG A 460 7.60 10.34 -26.12
C ARG A 460 8.94 10.89 -26.63
N ARG A 461 10.03 10.19 -26.33
CA ARG A 461 11.39 10.55 -26.77
C ARG A 461 11.71 10.09 -28.17
N LYS A 462 10.79 9.39 -28.85
CA LYS A 462 10.98 8.77 -30.17
C LYS A 462 12.16 7.79 -30.21
N GLN A 463 12.41 7.12 -29.09
CA GLN A 463 13.39 6.06 -28.95
C GLN A 463 12.74 4.71 -29.25
N GLU A 464 13.51 3.73 -29.65
CA GLU A 464 13.04 2.35 -29.77
C GLU A 464 12.76 1.74 -28.39
N LEU A 465 11.79 0.83 -28.32
CA LEU A 465 11.45 0.08 -27.13
C LEU A 465 12.32 -1.17 -27.07
N ASP A 466 13.29 -1.20 -26.18
CA ASP A 466 14.18 -2.36 -25.93
C ASP A 466 13.65 -3.12 -24.71
N VAL A 467 12.70 -4.04 -24.95
CA VAL A 467 12.04 -4.81 -23.88
C VAL A 467 13.01 -5.69 -23.11
N PRO A 468 13.91 -6.48 -23.75
CA PRO A 468 14.86 -7.31 -23.01
C PRO A 468 15.74 -6.48 -22.07
N LYS A 469 16.24 -5.34 -22.53
CA LYS A 469 17.04 -4.46 -21.70
C LYS A 469 16.23 -3.91 -20.52
N LEU A 470 14.97 -3.52 -20.72
CA LEU A 470 14.11 -3.02 -19.64
C LEU A 470 13.81 -4.10 -18.61
N PHE A 471 13.64 -5.36 -19.01
CA PHE A 471 13.48 -6.48 -18.10
C PHE A 471 14.72 -6.66 -17.20
N ASP A 472 15.92 -6.66 -17.79
CA ASP A 472 17.18 -6.75 -17.05
C ASP A 472 17.38 -5.57 -16.11
N ASP A 473 17.09 -4.34 -16.58
CA ASP A 473 17.19 -3.10 -15.80
C ASP A 473 16.23 -3.16 -14.57
N MET A 474 14.98 -3.60 -14.75
CA MET A 474 14.00 -3.69 -13.65
C MET A 474 14.35 -4.80 -12.66
N ASN A 475 14.75 -5.98 -13.16
CA ASN A 475 15.20 -7.07 -12.32
C ASN A 475 16.35 -6.64 -11.39
N SER A 476 17.35 -5.97 -11.96
CA SER A 476 18.52 -5.47 -11.23
C SER A 476 18.18 -4.32 -10.27
N MET A 477 17.40 -3.32 -10.72
CA MET A 477 17.05 -2.14 -9.94
C MET A 477 16.25 -2.48 -8.68
N TYR A 478 15.31 -3.40 -8.81
CA TYR A 478 14.42 -3.81 -7.73
C TYR A 478 14.88 -5.09 -7.03
N ARG A 479 16.04 -5.67 -7.43
CA ARG A 479 16.63 -6.89 -6.87
C ARG A 479 15.67 -8.08 -6.85
N LEU A 480 14.90 -8.25 -7.92
CA LEU A 480 13.84 -9.25 -7.98
C LEU A 480 14.38 -10.69 -8.06
N ASP A 481 15.61 -10.88 -8.52
CA ASP A 481 16.34 -12.13 -8.50
C ASP A 481 16.72 -12.60 -7.08
N SER A 482 16.77 -11.67 -6.13
CA SER A 482 17.07 -11.97 -4.72
C SER A 482 15.82 -12.13 -3.84
N VAL A 483 14.62 -11.97 -4.42
CA VAL A 483 13.35 -12.22 -3.74
C VAL A 483 13.14 -13.72 -3.61
N THR A 484 13.49 -14.29 -2.45
CA THR A 484 13.19 -15.67 -2.12
C THR A 484 11.90 -15.74 -1.30
N GLY A 485 10.93 -16.50 -1.79
CA GLY A 485 9.70 -16.75 -1.05
C GLY A 485 9.97 -17.35 0.33
N GLY A 486 9.67 -16.59 1.38
CA GLY A 486 9.38 -17.08 2.73
C GLY A 486 10.47 -17.73 3.57
N GLN A 487 11.63 -18.05 3.03
CA GLN A 487 12.78 -18.50 3.83
C GLN A 487 13.94 -17.52 3.64
N THR A 488 14.20 -16.72 4.65
CA THR A 488 15.52 -16.13 4.85
C THR A 488 16.50 -17.29 5.12
N GLU A 489 16.99 -17.94 4.08
CA GLU A 489 18.33 -18.51 4.20
C GLU A 489 19.22 -17.34 4.61
N ILE A 490 19.82 -17.44 5.80
CA ILE A 490 20.82 -16.47 6.26
C ILE A 490 21.86 -16.48 5.14
N ALA A 491 21.84 -15.44 4.31
CA ALA A 491 22.73 -15.34 3.16
C ALA A 491 24.16 -15.54 3.69
N GLU A 492 24.91 -16.45 3.07
CA GLU A 492 26.29 -16.66 3.47
C GLU A 492 27.01 -15.31 3.43
N LEU A 493 27.71 -14.98 4.51
CA LEU A 493 28.48 -13.75 4.60
C LEU A 493 29.32 -13.55 3.35
N PRO A 494 29.26 -12.38 2.70
CA PRO A 494 30.10 -12.06 1.54
C PRO A 494 31.55 -12.45 1.80
N GLY A 495 32.24 -12.96 0.80
CA GLY A 495 33.63 -13.43 0.94
C GLY A 495 34.57 -12.37 1.56
N GLU A 496 34.32 -11.10 1.26
CA GLU A 496 35.02 -9.97 1.86
C GLU A 496 34.76 -9.84 3.37
N ALA A 497 33.52 -10.04 3.81
CA ALA A 497 33.16 -10.00 5.24
C ALA A 497 33.78 -11.20 5.99
N ARG A 498 33.80 -12.41 5.39
CA ARG A 498 34.50 -13.58 5.96
C ARG A 498 36.00 -13.32 6.11
N THR A 499 36.62 -12.70 5.10
CA THR A 499 38.03 -12.32 5.11
C THR A 499 38.32 -11.31 6.20
N LEU A 500 37.47 -10.28 6.34
CA LEU A 500 37.59 -9.26 7.39
C LEU A 500 37.49 -9.86 8.80
N ILE A 501 36.52 -10.75 9.02
CA ILE A 501 36.36 -11.47 10.30
C ILE A 501 37.60 -12.34 10.57
N GLY A 502 38.13 -13.06 9.57
CA GLY A 502 39.34 -13.84 9.71
C GLY A 502 40.57 -13.00 10.09
N VAL A 503 40.73 -11.82 9.49
CA VAL A 503 41.80 -10.86 9.83
C VAL A 503 41.64 -10.35 11.28
N VAL A 504 40.43 -10.00 11.70
CA VAL A 504 40.17 -9.55 13.08
C VAL A 504 40.48 -10.64 14.09
N ILE A 505 40.05 -11.89 13.83
CA ILE A 505 40.38 -13.05 14.68
C ILE A 505 41.89 -13.25 14.74
N GLY A 506 42.60 -13.19 13.60
CA GLY A 506 44.06 -13.32 13.54
C GLY A 506 44.79 -12.27 14.39
N ILE A 507 44.37 -11.00 14.32
CA ILE A 507 44.89 -9.92 15.15
C ILE A 507 44.71 -10.20 16.65
N TRP A 508 43.53 -10.73 17.02
CA TRP A 508 43.21 -11.11 18.40
C TRP A 508 44.13 -12.25 18.92
N VAL A 509 44.34 -13.26 18.11
CA VAL A 509 45.24 -14.37 18.47
C VAL A 509 46.64 -13.84 18.70
N LEU A 510 47.16 -12.99 17.82
CA LEU A 510 48.48 -12.38 17.96
C LEU A 510 48.60 -11.51 19.23
N LEU A 511 47.58 -10.72 19.56
CA LEU A 511 47.54 -9.89 20.76
C LEU A 511 47.53 -10.74 22.05
N ILE A 512 46.77 -11.83 22.07
CA ILE A 512 46.73 -12.79 23.19
C ILE A 512 48.10 -13.48 23.35
N ALA A 513 48.67 -13.97 22.25
CA ALA A 513 50.00 -14.60 22.25
C ALA A 513 51.09 -13.65 22.75
N TYR A 514 51.06 -12.38 22.28
CA TYR A 514 51.97 -11.34 22.76
C TYR A 514 51.81 -11.11 24.25
N ARG A 515 50.61 -11.05 24.77
CA ARG A 515 50.34 -10.91 26.20
C ARG A 515 50.86 -12.06 27.05
N ILE A 516 50.66 -13.30 26.59
CA ILE A 516 51.17 -14.47 27.25
C ILE A 516 52.71 -14.45 27.26
N TYR A 517 53.33 -14.06 26.15
CA TYR A 517 54.77 -13.92 26.03
C TYR A 517 55.33 -12.83 26.99
N ASP A 518 54.70 -11.67 27.03
CA ASP A 518 55.14 -10.54 27.90
C ASP A 518 54.98 -10.90 29.39
N ALA A 519 53.89 -11.60 29.75
CA ALA A 519 53.68 -12.13 31.09
C ALA A 519 54.73 -13.16 31.53
N LYS A 520 55.11 -14.08 30.60
CA LYS A 520 56.19 -15.06 30.85
C LYS A 520 57.57 -14.39 30.99
N LYS A 521 57.84 -13.36 30.16
CA LYS A 521 59.09 -12.57 30.24
C LYS A 521 59.17 -11.72 31.53
N ALA A 522 58.06 -11.21 32.02
CA ALA A 522 58.00 -10.50 33.28
C ALA A 522 58.20 -11.40 34.50
N LYS A 523 57.75 -12.67 34.44
CA LYS A 523 58.00 -13.67 35.47
C LYS A 523 59.50 -14.07 35.55
N LYS A 524 60.16 -14.28 34.39
CA LYS A 524 61.59 -14.61 34.30
C LYS A 524 62.54 -13.48 34.76
N LYS A 525 62.08 -12.26 34.84
CA LYS A 525 62.84 -11.11 35.37
C LYS A 525 62.68 -10.93 36.86
N LYS A 526 61.80 -11.66 37.52
CA LYS A 526 61.55 -11.60 38.96
C LYS A 526 62.15 -12.80 39.73
N GLU A 527 62.56 -13.84 39.00
CA GLU A 527 63.47 -14.92 39.45
C GLU A 527 64.91 -14.54 39.14
#